data_4a9ca8ce866081621fddced4c2223435
#
_entry.id   4a9ca8ce866081621fddced4c2223435
#
_cell.length_a   1.000
_cell.length_b   1.000
_cell.length_c   1.000
_cell.angle_alpha   90.00
_cell.angle_beta   90.00
_cell.angle_gamma   90.00
#
_symmetry.space_group_name_H-M   'P 1'
#
loop_
_entity.id
_entity.type
_entity.pdbx_description
1 polymer ?
#
loop_
_entity_poly.entity_id
_entity_poly.type
_entity_poly.pdbx_seq_one_letter_code
_entity_poly.pdbx_strand_id
1 'polypeptide(L)'
;RREIPLKAHAHRADDILTALRIAKEFDVDITLDHVTEGHLIVNHLVQAGKPVLVGPSFGSKSKQELKEKSFATAGVLDNAGLEVCIITDAPVIPLYYLPLCAGLAVKAGMKEESAWRAITINPAHVVGIDSRVGSLEAGKDADIAIFDGNPLRDIQCHTKAVFVNGEEVLSQIKTRV
;
A
#
# COMPACT_ATOMS: atom_id res chain seq x y z
N ARG A 1 3.08 16.01 -20.65
CA ARG A 1 2.54 14.87 -21.40
C ARG A 1 1.83 13.84 -20.53
N ARG A 2 1.96 13.87 -19.20
CA ARG A 2 1.33 12.93 -18.25
C ARG A 2 1.59 11.44 -18.56
N GLU A 3 2.77 11.12 -19.07
CA GLU A 3 3.15 9.74 -19.40
C GLU A 3 3.36 8.88 -18.13
N ILE A 4 3.82 9.53 -17.05
CA ILE A 4 4.00 8.94 -15.73
C ILE A 4 3.56 9.94 -14.65
N PRO A 5 2.97 9.50 -13.52
CA PRO A 5 2.70 10.37 -12.40
C PRO A 5 3.98 10.79 -11.67
N LEU A 6 3.98 12.01 -11.13
CA LEU A 6 5.00 12.44 -10.18
C LEU A 6 4.70 11.85 -8.80
N LYS A 7 5.73 11.45 -8.07
CA LYS A 7 5.60 10.96 -6.70
C LYS A 7 5.84 12.10 -5.73
N ALA A 8 4.80 12.48 -5.00
CA ALA A 8 4.86 13.56 -4.03
C ALA A 8 5.02 13.01 -2.61
N HIS A 9 6.24 13.11 -2.07
CA HIS A 9 6.55 12.79 -0.67
C HIS A 9 5.96 13.88 0.23
N ALA A 10 4.92 13.57 1.02
CA ALA A 10 4.30 14.52 1.93
C ALA A 10 3.66 13.80 3.14
N HIS A 11 4.04 14.24 4.34
CA HIS A 11 3.50 13.71 5.60
C HIS A 11 2.39 14.58 6.18
N ARG A 12 2.62 15.89 6.23
CA ARG A 12 1.76 16.88 6.88
C ARG A 12 0.58 17.26 5.99
N ALA A 13 -0.53 17.60 6.61
CA ALA A 13 -1.73 18.05 5.91
C ALA A 13 -1.48 19.27 4.99
N ASP A 14 -0.72 20.27 5.46
CA ASP A 14 -0.36 21.45 4.69
C ASP A 14 0.54 21.15 3.50
N ASP A 15 1.50 20.23 3.64
CA ASP A 15 2.38 19.79 2.54
C ASP A 15 1.60 18.96 1.50
N ILE A 16 0.71 18.08 1.94
CA ILE A 16 -0.18 17.30 1.06
C ILE A 16 -1.07 18.24 0.22
N LEU A 17 -1.70 19.23 0.87
CA LEU A 17 -2.52 20.22 0.17
C LEU A 17 -1.70 21.07 -0.79
N THR A 18 -0.45 21.39 -0.44
CA THR A 18 0.48 22.09 -1.32
C THR A 18 0.84 21.25 -2.55
N ALA A 19 1.13 19.95 -2.37
CA ALA A 19 1.39 19.04 -3.47
C ALA A 19 0.20 18.95 -4.44
N LEU A 20 -1.03 18.82 -3.90
CA LEU A 20 -2.27 18.82 -4.70
C LEU A 20 -2.46 20.13 -5.47
N ARG A 21 -2.20 21.28 -4.83
CA ARG A 21 -2.27 22.59 -5.48
C ARG A 21 -1.29 22.71 -6.63
N ILE A 22 -0.03 22.29 -6.43
CA ILE A 22 1.01 22.29 -7.46
C ILE A 22 0.59 21.38 -8.63
N ALA A 23 0.13 20.16 -8.34
CA ALA A 23 -0.33 19.25 -9.38
C ALA A 23 -1.43 19.83 -10.25
N LYS A 24 -2.37 20.53 -9.63
CA LYS A 24 -3.47 21.24 -10.33
C LYS A 24 -2.95 22.41 -11.15
N GLU A 25 -2.05 23.22 -10.60
CA GLU A 25 -1.49 24.43 -11.24
C GLU A 25 -0.68 24.08 -12.49
N PHE A 26 0.12 23.01 -12.43
CA PHE A 26 0.98 22.58 -13.54
C PHE A 26 0.37 21.47 -14.40
N ASP A 27 -0.89 21.10 -14.14
CA ASP A 27 -1.63 20.09 -14.89
C ASP A 27 -0.88 18.75 -15.00
N VAL A 28 -0.33 18.26 -13.88
CA VAL A 28 0.42 17.00 -13.79
C VAL A 28 -0.33 15.98 -12.95
N ASP A 29 -0.15 14.70 -13.29
CA ASP A 29 -0.61 13.61 -12.44
C ASP A 29 0.38 13.36 -11.32
N ILE A 30 -0.16 13.08 -10.11
CA ILE A 30 0.64 12.75 -8.94
C ILE A 30 0.10 11.54 -8.21
N THR A 31 0.98 10.84 -7.50
CA THR A 31 0.63 10.00 -6.35
C THR A 31 1.12 10.70 -5.08
N LEU A 32 0.43 10.47 -3.98
CA LEU A 32 0.80 11.03 -2.68
C LEU A 32 1.44 9.94 -1.83
N ASP A 33 2.71 10.11 -1.50
CA ASP A 33 3.46 9.14 -0.70
C ASP A 33 3.46 9.56 0.78
N HIS A 34 3.33 8.58 1.68
CA HIS A 34 3.25 8.65 3.14
C HIS A 34 1.90 9.11 3.69
N VAL A 35 1.41 10.27 3.34
CA VAL A 35 0.07 10.79 3.70
C VAL A 35 -0.24 10.62 5.19
N THR A 36 0.75 10.86 6.06
CA THR A 36 0.68 10.58 7.50
C THR A 36 -0.48 11.29 8.19
N GLU A 37 -0.73 12.55 7.82
CA GLU A 37 -1.84 13.37 8.31
C GLU A 37 -3.08 13.35 7.38
N GLY A 38 -3.14 12.44 6.42
CA GLY A 38 -4.24 12.36 5.44
C GLY A 38 -5.62 12.19 6.08
N HIS A 39 -5.71 11.48 7.21
CA HIS A 39 -6.96 11.33 7.98
C HIS A 39 -7.51 12.65 8.53
N LEU A 40 -6.72 13.72 8.60
CA LEU A 40 -7.16 15.06 9.02
C LEU A 40 -7.78 15.87 7.86
N ILE A 41 -7.54 15.47 6.60
CA ILE A 41 -7.94 16.22 5.40
C ILE A 41 -8.67 15.34 4.37
N VAL A 42 -9.40 14.32 4.85
CA VAL A 42 -10.08 13.30 4.02
C VAL A 42 -10.88 13.93 2.87
N ASN A 43 -11.71 14.95 3.14
CA ASN A 43 -12.55 15.57 2.13
C ASN A 43 -11.75 16.18 0.97
N HIS A 44 -10.58 16.76 1.25
CA HIS A 44 -9.71 17.33 0.21
C HIS A 44 -9.08 16.22 -0.63
N LEU A 45 -8.67 15.11 -0.01
CA LEU A 45 -8.12 13.96 -0.72
C LEU A 45 -9.16 13.30 -1.63
N VAL A 46 -10.39 13.11 -1.12
CA VAL A 46 -11.52 12.59 -1.92
C VAL A 46 -11.82 13.49 -3.10
N GLN A 47 -11.86 14.81 -2.89
CA GLN A 47 -12.09 15.78 -3.97
C GLN A 47 -10.97 15.76 -5.02
N ALA A 48 -9.72 15.51 -4.59
CA ALA A 48 -8.59 15.43 -5.51
C ALA A 48 -8.57 14.13 -6.32
N GLY A 49 -9.12 13.02 -5.79
CA GLY A 49 -9.23 11.73 -6.46
C GLY A 49 -7.88 11.12 -6.88
N LYS A 50 -6.81 11.42 -6.14
CA LYS A 50 -5.48 10.89 -6.42
C LYS A 50 -5.18 9.68 -5.52
N PRO A 51 -4.47 8.65 -6.04
CA PRO A 51 -4.04 7.52 -5.23
C PRO A 51 -3.16 7.96 -4.06
N VAL A 52 -3.30 7.28 -2.93
CA VAL A 52 -2.54 7.56 -1.70
C VAL A 52 -1.75 6.33 -1.26
N LEU A 53 -0.46 6.50 -1.01
CA LEU A 53 0.45 5.45 -0.56
C LEU A 53 0.77 5.70 0.92
N VAL A 54 0.04 5.00 1.81
CA VAL A 54 0.09 5.24 3.26
C VAL A 54 1.21 4.41 3.90
N GLY A 55 2.11 5.06 4.59
CA GLY A 55 3.18 4.39 5.34
C GLY A 55 4.54 5.07 5.28
N PRO A 56 5.53 4.52 6.00
CA PRO A 56 5.41 3.41 6.94
C PRO A 56 4.68 3.82 8.22
N SER A 57 3.58 3.14 8.54
CA SER A 57 2.86 3.41 9.81
C SER A 57 3.52 2.71 11.00
N PHE A 58 4.31 1.68 10.74
CA PHE A 58 5.12 0.96 11.71
C PHE A 58 6.42 1.73 11.99
N GLY A 59 6.88 1.73 13.25
CA GLY A 59 8.09 2.44 13.67
C GLY A 59 7.83 3.69 14.50
N SER A 60 8.89 4.39 14.91
CA SER A 60 8.83 5.52 15.84
C SER A 60 8.31 6.81 15.20
N LYS A 61 7.82 7.73 16.04
CA LYS A 61 7.45 9.11 15.66
C LYS A 61 8.64 10.05 15.87
N SER A 62 9.75 9.78 15.19
CA SER A 62 11.05 10.43 15.41
C SER A 62 11.14 11.87 14.91
N LYS A 63 10.21 12.28 14.04
CA LYS A 63 10.16 13.62 13.46
C LYS A 63 8.80 14.28 13.72
N GLN A 64 8.76 15.62 13.76
CA GLN A 64 7.53 16.36 13.97
C GLN A 64 6.44 16.03 12.91
N GLU A 65 6.82 15.83 11.67
CA GLU A 65 5.92 15.46 10.58
C GLU A 65 5.26 14.08 10.77
N LEU A 66 5.81 13.24 11.65
CA LEU A 66 5.31 11.90 11.96
C LEU A 66 4.45 11.84 13.23
N LYS A 67 4.18 12.98 13.90
CA LYS A 67 3.47 13.02 15.19
C LYS A 67 2.09 12.36 15.13
N GLU A 68 1.38 12.51 14.01
CA GLU A 68 0.05 11.96 13.77
C GLU A 68 0.07 10.59 13.09
N LYS A 69 1.25 9.93 13.01
CA LYS A 69 1.35 8.57 12.46
C LYS A 69 0.40 7.62 13.18
N SER A 70 -0.44 6.92 12.41
CA SER A 70 -1.45 6.01 12.92
C SER A 70 -1.66 4.83 11.97
N PHE A 71 -1.91 3.65 12.52
CA PHE A 71 -2.34 2.49 11.74
C PHE A 71 -3.77 2.67 11.18
N ALA A 72 -4.57 3.57 11.77
CA ALA A 72 -5.93 3.83 11.31
C ALA A 72 -5.99 4.65 10.02
N THR A 73 -4.96 5.41 9.67
CA THR A 73 -4.98 6.34 8.52
C THR A 73 -5.39 5.63 7.23
N ALA A 74 -4.80 4.47 6.93
CA ALA A 74 -5.14 3.71 5.72
C ALA A 74 -6.63 3.33 5.67
N GLY A 75 -7.18 2.81 6.77
CA GLY A 75 -8.59 2.43 6.86
C GLY A 75 -9.55 3.62 6.77
N VAL A 76 -9.19 4.77 7.34
CA VAL A 76 -10.00 6.00 7.25
C VAL A 76 -10.10 6.47 5.79
N LEU A 77 -8.98 6.45 5.06
CA LEU A 77 -8.94 6.87 3.66
C LEU A 77 -9.65 5.87 2.73
N ASP A 78 -9.47 4.56 2.94
CA ASP A 78 -10.17 3.50 2.22
C ASP A 78 -11.70 3.59 2.41
N ASN A 79 -12.15 3.76 3.65
CA ASN A 79 -13.58 3.93 3.95
C ASN A 79 -14.20 5.19 3.32
N ALA A 80 -13.39 6.19 3.01
CA ALA A 80 -13.81 7.38 2.27
C ALA A 80 -13.83 7.18 0.74
N GLY A 81 -13.48 5.99 0.24
CA GLY A 81 -13.48 5.63 -1.17
C GLY A 81 -12.22 5.98 -1.94
N LEU A 82 -11.12 6.28 -1.24
CA LEU A 82 -9.83 6.51 -1.89
C LEU A 82 -9.15 5.19 -2.26
N GLU A 83 -8.40 5.20 -3.35
CA GLU A 83 -7.49 4.11 -3.69
C GLU A 83 -6.24 4.18 -2.79
N VAL A 84 -6.18 3.27 -1.83
CA VAL A 84 -5.11 3.22 -0.83
C VAL A 84 -4.13 2.11 -1.18
N CYS A 85 -2.83 2.45 -1.15
CA CYS A 85 -1.73 1.50 -1.08
C CYS A 85 -1.09 1.57 0.31
N ILE A 86 -0.62 0.44 0.84
CA ILE A 86 0.17 0.40 2.06
C ILE A 86 1.63 0.17 1.67
N ILE A 87 2.53 1.01 2.20
CA ILE A 87 3.96 0.96 1.89
C ILE A 87 4.81 0.80 3.14
N THR A 88 5.97 0.17 2.96
CA THR A 88 7.01 0.03 3.99
C THR A 88 8.09 1.10 3.88
N ASP A 89 8.16 1.80 2.73
CA ASP A 89 9.24 2.73 2.42
C ASP A 89 10.63 2.08 2.60
N ALA A 90 10.76 0.86 2.06
CA ALA A 90 11.99 0.08 2.20
C ALA A 90 13.23 0.89 1.75
N PRO A 91 14.31 0.92 2.54
CA PRO A 91 14.62 0.03 3.67
C PRO A 91 14.19 0.53 5.06
N VAL A 92 13.37 1.60 5.17
CA VAL A 92 12.91 2.15 6.46
C VAL A 92 12.23 1.05 7.29
N ILE A 93 11.27 0.36 6.69
CA ILE A 93 10.76 -0.92 7.18
C ILE A 93 11.08 -1.97 6.10
N PRO A 94 11.75 -3.08 6.44
CA PRO A 94 12.05 -4.12 5.47
C PRO A 94 10.79 -4.61 4.75
N LEU A 95 10.90 -4.84 3.43
CA LEU A 95 9.76 -5.15 2.58
C LEU A 95 8.99 -6.40 3.02
N TYR A 96 9.65 -7.39 3.60
CA TYR A 96 9.01 -8.61 4.10
C TYR A 96 8.02 -8.38 5.27
N TYR A 97 8.01 -7.18 5.88
CA TYR A 97 6.99 -6.76 6.84
C TYR A 97 5.75 -6.11 6.21
N LEU A 98 5.64 -6.08 4.88
CA LEU A 98 4.47 -5.49 4.21
C LEU A 98 3.14 -6.15 4.63
N PRO A 99 3.02 -7.50 4.75
CA PRO A 99 1.82 -8.13 5.27
C PRO A 99 1.51 -7.73 6.73
N LEU A 100 2.54 -7.58 7.57
CA LEU A 100 2.36 -7.11 8.94
C LEU A 100 1.83 -5.67 8.97
N CYS A 101 2.35 -4.78 8.12
CA CYS A 101 1.85 -3.40 8.02
C CYS A 101 0.36 -3.37 7.63
N ALA A 102 -0.05 -4.20 6.67
CA ALA A 102 -1.44 -4.37 6.28
C ALA A 102 -2.30 -4.95 7.41
N GLY A 103 -1.79 -5.97 8.12
CA GLY A 103 -2.46 -6.57 9.28
C GLY A 103 -2.69 -5.56 10.43
N LEU A 104 -1.73 -4.68 10.67
CA LEU A 104 -1.87 -3.60 11.67
C LEU A 104 -2.94 -2.56 11.26
N ALA A 105 -3.09 -2.28 9.95
CA ALA A 105 -4.17 -1.45 9.44
C ALA A 105 -5.54 -2.14 9.62
N VAL A 106 -5.63 -3.48 9.39
CA VAL A 106 -6.84 -4.26 9.67
C VAL A 106 -7.19 -4.21 11.16
N LYS A 107 -6.21 -4.41 12.04
CA LYS A 107 -6.40 -4.29 13.50
C LYS A 107 -6.91 -2.91 13.91
N ALA A 108 -6.52 -1.87 13.15
CA ALA A 108 -6.94 -0.48 13.38
C ALA A 108 -8.26 -0.11 12.67
N GLY A 109 -8.97 -1.07 12.06
CA GLY A 109 -10.32 -0.89 11.51
C GLY A 109 -10.42 -0.87 9.98
N MET A 110 -9.33 -1.10 9.24
CA MET A 110 -9.40 -1.30 7.79
C MET A 110 -10.05 -2.65 7.48
N LYS A 111 -10.87 -2.71 6.42
CA LYS A 111 -11.42 -3.99 5.95
C LYS A 111 -10.27 -4.89 5.45
N GLU A 112 -10.34 -6.17 5.79
CA GLU A 112 -9.29 -7.11 5.38
C GLU A 112 -9.13 -7.22 3.86
N GLU A 113 -10.24 -7.27 3.13
CA GLU A 113 -10.24 -7.27 1.67
C GLU A 113 -9.53 -6.03 1.10
N SER A 114 -9.82 -4.85 1.66
CA SER A 114 -9.15 -3.60 1.28
C SER A 114 -7.66 -3.63 1.60
N ALA A 115 -7.27 -4.22 2.74
CA ALA A 115 -5.86 -4.34 3.11
C ALA A 115 -5.09 -5.27 2.15
N TRP A 116 -5.71 -6.38 1.70
CA TRP A 116 -5.14 -7.21 0.64
C TRP A 116 -4.98 -6.44 -0.66
N ARG A 117 -6.01 -5.74 -1.11
CA ARG A 117 -5.94 -4.90 -2.31
C ARG A 117 -4.85 -3.84 -2.19
N ALA A 118 -4.69 -3.23 -1.01
CA ALA A 118 -3.73 -2.17 -0.75
C ALA A 118 -2.26 -2.62 -0.84
N ILE A 119 -1.96 -3.92 -0.81
CA ILE A 119 -0.61 -4.48 -0.96
C ILE A 119 -0.44 -5.34 -2.22
N THR A 120 -1.45 -5.41 -3.08
CA THR A 120 -1.44 -6.23 -4.30
C THR A 120 -1.91 -5.44 -5.52
N ILE A 121 -3.22 -5.44 -5.81
CA ILE A 121 -3.75 -4.86 -7.04
C ILE A 121 -3.69 -3.32 -7.07
N ASN A 122 -3.94 -2.63 -5.94
CA ASN A 122 -3.90 -1.17 -5.93
C ASN A 122 -2.50 -0.62 -6.27
N PRO A 123 -1.38 -1.09 -5.65
CA PRO A 123 -0.05 -0.65 -6.09
C PRO A 123 0.27 -1.02 -7.53
N ALA A 124 -0.20 -2.17 -8.04
CA ALA A 124 -0.04 -2.52 -9.44
C ALA A 124 -0.76 -1.53 -10.37
N HIS A 125 -1.98 -1.13 -10.02
CA HIS A 125 -2.74 -0.11 -10.75
C HIS A 125 -2.03 1.25 -10.71
N VAL A 126 -1.59 1.70 -9.53
CA VAL A 126 -0.90 2.99 -9.35
C VAL A 126 0.36 3.12 -10.19
N VAL A 127 1.09 2.03 -10.41
CA VAL A 127 2.28 2.01 -11.27
C VAL A 127 2.01 1.56 -12.72
N GLY A 128 0.74 1.28 -13.06
CA GLY A 128 0.31 0.97 -14.43
C GLY A 128 0.70 -0.43 -14.94
N ILE A 129 0.81 -1.42 -14.05
CA ILE A 129 1.15 -2.81 -14.40
C ILE A 129 0.07 -3.83 -13.98
N ASP A 130 -1.10 -3.35 -13.59
CA ASP A 130 -2.23 -4.15 -13.12
C ASP A 130 -2.81 -5.10 -14.17
N SER A 131 -2.56 -4.84 -15.45
CA SER A 131 -2.86 -5.78 -16.54
C SER A 131 -2.01 -7.06 -16.50
N ARG A 132 -0.86 -7.03 -15.80
CA ARG A 132 0.09 -8.15 -15.73
C ARG A 132 0.16 -8.80 -14.37
N VAL A 133 0.03 -8.03 -13.29
CA VAL A 133 0.26 -8.49 -11.91
C VAL A 133 -0.79 -7.94 -10.95
N GLY A 134 -0.71 -8.32 -9.67
CA GLY A 134 -1.52 -7.76 -8.57
C GLY A 134 -2.81 -8.51 -8.28
N SER A 135 -3.24 -9.45 -9.13
CA SER A 135 -4.39 -10.33 -8.89
C SER A 135 -4.19 -11.71 -9.52
N LEU A 136 -4.92 -12.71 -9.01
CA LEU A 136 -4.93 -14.07 -9.54
C LEU A 136 -6.01 -14.17 -10.63
N GLU A 137 -5.63 -13.84 -11.85
CA GLU A 137 -6.49 -13.88 -13.02
C GLU A 137 -5.79 -14.58 -14.20
N ALA A 138 -6.57 -15.29 -15.01
CA ALA A 138 -6.02 -15.94 -16.20
C ALA A 138 -5.44 -14.88 -17.16
N GLY A 139 -4.21 -15.13 -17.62
CA GLY A 139 -3.49 -14.23 -18.52
C GLY A 139 -2.54 -13.25 -17.84
N LYS A 140 -2.54 -13.19 -16.50
CA LYS A 140 -1.53 -12.43 -15.76
C LYS A 140 -0.30 -13.28 -15.44
N ASP A 141 0.80 -12.60 -15.13
CA ASP A 141 2.03 -13.23 -14.67
C ASP A 141 1.76 -14.03 -13.38
N ALA A 142 2.27 -15.24 -13.31
CA ALA A 142 2.02 -16.12 -12.18
C ALA A 142 3.00 -15.82 -11.02
N ASP A 143 2.89 -14.63 -10.45
CA ASP A 143 3.60 -14.21 -9.24
C ASP A 143 2.72 -14.54 -8.02
N ILE A 144 2.96 -15.68 -7.37
CA ILE A 144 2.07 -16.26 -6.37
C ILE A 144 2.84 -16.58 -5.10
N ALA A 145 2.33 -16.12 -3.95
CA ALA A 145 2.79 -16.54 -2.64
C ALA A 145 1.71 -17.40 -1.96
N ILE A 146 2.10 -18.56 -1.45
CA ILE A 146 1.22 -19.50 -0.73
C ILE A 146 1.61 -19.52 0.74
N PHE A 147 0.62 -19.36 1.60
CA PHE A 147 0.78 -19.33 3.05
C PHE A 147 0.01 -20.47 3.71
N ASP A 148 0.41 -20.89 4.93
CA ASP A 148 -0.32 -21.88 5.72
C ASP A 148 -1.42 -21.29 6.62
N GLY A 149 -1.66 -19.99 6.50
CA GLY A 149 -2.66 -19.24 7.25
C GLY A 149 -2.86 -17.87 6.63
N ASN A 150 -3.38 -16.92 7.40
CA ASN A 150 -3.58 -15.55 6.96
C ASN A 150 -2.48 -14.63 7.52
N PRO A 151 -1.48 -14.20 6.71
CA PRO A 151 -0.35 -13.39 7.18
C PRO A 151 -0.74 -11.98 7.66
N LEU A 152 -1.99 -11.53 7.41
CA LEU A 152 -2.50 -10.27 7.95
C LEU A 152 -3.01 -10.40 9.39
N ARG A 153 -3.29 -11.62 9.86
CA ARG A 153 -3.89 -11.89 11.18
C ARG A 153 -3.05 -12.76 12.08
N ASP A 154 -2.29 -13.66 11.47
CA ASP A 154 -1.53 -14.68 12.20
C ASP A 154 -0.03 -14.46 12.05
N ILE A 155 0.61 -14.02 13.12
CA ILE A 155 2.07 -13.82 13.18
C ILE A 155 2.84 -15.15 13.06
N GLN A 156 2.19 -16.30 13.29
CA GLN A 156 2.79 -17.63 13.14
C GLN A 156 2.61 -18.19 11.71
N CYS A 157 1.94 -17.44 10.85
CA CYS A 157 1.76 -17.82 9.44
C CYS A 157 3.10 -17.87 8.71
N HIS A 158 3.35 -18.96 7.98
CA HIS A 158 4.57 -19.16 7.22
C HIS A 158 4.28 -19.21 5.72
N THR A 159 5.22 -18.68 4.93
CA THR A 159 5.22 -18.87 3.48
C THR A 159 5.57 -20.31 3.14
N LYS A 160 4.72 -20.99 2.39
CA LYS A 160 4.90 -22.40 1.98
C LYS A 160 5.53 -22.55 0.60
N ALA A 161 5.14 -21.69 -0.33
CA ALA A 161 5.72 -21.66 -1.66
C ALA A 161 5.64 -20.24 -2.24
N VAL A 162 6.57 -19.92 -3.12
CA VAL A 162 6.57 -18.69 -3.91
C VAL A 162 6.88 -19.03 -5.35
N PHE A 163 6.09 -18.49 -6.26
CA PHE A 163 6.28 -18.57 -7.69
C PHE A 163 6.53 -17.16 -8.24
N VAL A 164 7.46 -17.06 -9.19
CA VAL A 164 7.73 -15.85 -9.97
C VAL A 164 7.65 -16.22 -11.44
N ASN A 165 6.77 -15.60 -12.20
CA ASN A 165 6.46 -15.97 -13.59
C ASN A 165 6.11 -17.46 -13.75
N GLY A 166 5.49 -18.07 -12.75
CA GLY A 166 5.13 -19.50 -12.75
C GLY A 166 6.26 -20.46 -12.37
N GLU A 167 7.48 -19.97 -12.16
CA GLU A 167 8.61 -20.77 -11.67
C GLU A 167 8.65 -20.78 -10.15
N GLU A 168 8.74 -21.96 -9.55
CA GLU A 168 8.84 -22.10 -8.09
C GLU A 168 10.23 -21.66 -7.61
N VAL A 169 10.28 -20.56 -6.84
CA VAL A 169 11.52 -19.99 -6.29
C VAL A 169 11.72 -20.32 -4.81
N LEU A 170 10.66 -20.73 -4.12
CA LEU A 170 10.69 -21.20 -2.74
C LEU A 170 9.66 -22.32 -2.55
N SER A 171 10.08 -23.48 -2.00
CA SER A 171 9.18 -24.52 -1.55
C SER A 171 9.53 -25.01 -0.15
N GLN A 172 8.53 -24.98 0.74
CA GLN A 172 8.55 -25.69 2.01
C GLN A 172 7.50 -26.81 2.03
N ILE A 173 6.86 -27.06 0.89
CA ILE A 173 5.89 -28.13 0.71
C ILE A 173 6.71 -29.41 0.55
N LYS A 174 6.76 -30.26 1.59
CA LYS A 174 7.35 -31.59 1.47
C LYS A 174 6.51 -32.38 0.46
N THR A 175 7.04 -32.63 -0.72
CA THR A 175 6.47 -33.62 -1.64
C THR A 175 6.48 -34.96 -0.89
N ARG A 176 5.31 -35.48 -0.51
CA ARG A 176 5.20 -36.87 -0.05
C ARG A 176 5.44 -37.76 -1.27
N VAL A 177 6.65 -38.33 -1.35
CA VAL A 177 6.98 -39.44 -2.24
C VAL A 177 6.36 -40.70 -1.68
#